data_b8669d54999826294c1b3432b14856c4
#
_entry.id   b8669d54999826294c1b3432b14856c4
#
_cell.length_a   1.000
_cell.length_b   1.000
_cell.length_c   1.000
_cell.angle_alpha   90.00
_cell.angle_beta   90.00
_cell.angle_gamma   90.00
#
_symmetry.space_group_name_H-M   'P 1'
#
loop_
_entity.id
_entity.type
_entity.pdbx_description
1 polymer ?
#
loop_
_entity_poly.entity_id
_entity_poly.type
_entity_poly.pdbx_seq_one_letter_code
_entity_poly.pdbx_strand_id
1 'polypeptide(L)'
;RGQWSAQDRVRTSERSKIISPALQQAVESSVAELEEATFGRGKWFDIKDDYMDQSPEDIVMLRNHLEEDFKKNKVRKGVAECLINAAVFGTGIAEIVLEEEKEMAPATQPVMGGELQAIGVNVRDRTCVKLKPVMPQNFLIDPVATDIDSALGCAVDEFVSSHSVEMLQESGVYRDVDIASATPDFDIEPDQDLTRYDEDKVRLTKYYGLVPRHLLEKAMKDDEAEDAEVVDFEDADKKDDSFYVEAVVVIANGGVLLKATENPYMMQDRPVVAFPWDVVPS
;
A
#
# COMPACT_ATOMS: atom_id res chain seq x y z
N ARG A 1 22.22 7.90 -4.66
CA ARG A 1 22.92 9.21 -4.67
C ARG A 1 24.37 8.93 -4.31
N GLY A 2 25.33 9.27 -5.21
CA GLY A 2 26.76 9.05 -4.98
C GLY A 2 27.30 9.92 -3.84
N GLN A 3 27.05 9.52 -2.62
CA GLN A 3 27.58 10.17 -1.43
C GLN A 3 28.69 9.33 -0.82
N TRP A 4 29.77 9.98 -0.42
CA TRP A 4 30.84 9.33 0.30
C TRP A 4 30.38 8.96 1.71
N SER A 5 30.81 7.79 2.20
CA SER A 5 30.56 7.42 3.59
C SER A 5 31.20 8.44 4.55
N ALA A 6 30.69 8.57 5.77
CA ALA A 6 31.24 9.47 6.77
C ALA A 6 32.74 9.18 7.04
N GLN A 7 33.13 7.91 7.01
CA GLN A 7 34.52 7.48 7.18
C GLN A 7 35.44 7.91 6.01
N ASP A 8 34.90 7.91 4.78
CA ASP A 8 35.66 8.32 3.60
C ASP A 8 35.75 9.85 3.46
N ARG A 9 34.84 10.62 4.06
CA ARG A 9 34.94 12.09 4.11
C ARG A 9 36.09 12.58 4.94
N VAL A 10 36.53 11.83 5.94
CA VAL A 10 37.63 12.16 6.84
C VAL A 10 39.00 11.80 6.22
N ARG A 11 39.04 10.95 5.20
CA ARG A 11 40.26 10.57 4.51
C ARG A 11 40.77 11.72 3.64
N THR A 12 42.03 12.03 3.85
CA THR A 12 42.86 13.12 3.35
C THR A 12 42.65 13.60 1.91
N SER A 13 42.95 14.89 1.72
CA SER A 13 42.72 15.75 0.56
C SER A 13 43.37 15.35 -0.77
N GLU A 14 44.16 14.28 -0.81
CA GLU A 14 44.93 13.89 -1.99
C GLU A 14 44.27 12.89 -2.93
N ARG A 15 43.12 12.33 -2.56
CA ARG A 15 42.37 11.37 -3.41
C ARG A 15 41.26 12.08 -4.20
N SER A 16 41.12 11.70 -5.47
CA SER A 16 40.00 12.10 -6.30
C SER A 16 38.68 11.78 -5.59
N LYS A 17 37.80 12.76 -5.45
CA LYS A 17 36.44 12.61 -4.89
C LYS A 17 35.41 12.30 -5.96
N ILE A 18 35.84 11.75 -7.10
CA ILE A 18 34.94 11.35 -8.19
C ILE A 18 34.33 10.01 -7.85
N ILE A 19 32.99 9.96 -7.79
CA ILE A 19 32.23 8.73 -7.67
C ILE A 19 31.70 8.41 -9.06
N SER A 20 32.03 7.23 -9.58
CA SER A 20 31.45 6.75 -10.83
C SER A 20 30.00 6.30 -10.58
N PRO A 21 29.00 6.80 -11.33
CA PRO A 21 27.62 6.37 -11.20
C PRO A 21 27.32 5.04 -11.90
N ALA A 22 28.31 4.18 -12.09
CA ALA A 22 28.20 2.96 -12.88
C ALA A 22 27.07 2.02 -12.36
N LEU A 23 26.94 1.87 -11.03
CA LEU A 23 25.88 1.07 -10.44
C LEU A 23 24.49 1.68 -10.70
N GLN A 24 24.37 2.98 -10.54
CA GLN A 24 23.12 3.68 -10.83
C GLN A 24 22.72 3.52 -12.30
N GLN A 25 23.67 3.70 -13.22
CA GLN A 25 23.44 3.50 -14.66
C GLN A 25 23.01 2.08 -14.98
N ALA A 26 23.64 1.08 -14.35
CA ALA A 26 23.27 -0.33 -14.54
C ALA A 26 21.83 -0.60 -14.09
N VAL A 27 21.45 -0.12 -12.89
CA VAL A 27 20.08 -0.27 -12.37
C VAL A 27 19.07 0.43 -13.27
N GLU A 28 19.31 1.68 -13.64
CA GLU A 28 18.41 2.46 -14.51
C GLU A 28 18.25 1.81 -15.89
N SER A 29 19.33 1.29 -16.48
CA SER A 29 19.27 0.59 -17.76
C SER A 29 18.46 -0.70 -17.68
N SER A 30 18.70 -1.52 -16.65
CA SER A 30 17.97 -2.79 -16.45
C SER A 30 16.48 -2.56 -16.21
N VAL A 31 16.14 -1.56 -15.39
CA VAL A 31 14.74 -1.19 -15.13
C VAL A 31 14.07 -0.66 -16.40
N ALA A 32 14.76 0.19 -17.18
CA ALA A 32 14.24 0.70 -18.45
C ALA A 32 13.98 -0.42 -19.48
N GLU A 33 14.88 -1.40 -19.56
CA GLU A 33 14.69 -2.55 -20.44
C GLU A 33 13.48 -3.41 -20.03
N LEU A 34 13.29 -3.66 -18.74
CA LEU A 34 12.13 -4.38 -18.21
C LEU A 34 10.83 -3.61 -18.40
N GLU A 35 10.85 -2.29 -18.16
CA GLU A 35 9.70 -1.43 -18.40
C GLU A 35 9.30 -1.43 -19.88
N GLU A 36 10.27 -1.34 -20.80
CA GLU A 36 10.03 -1.41 -22.23
C GLU A 36 9.53 -2.80 -22.66
N ALA A 37 10.08 -3.87 -22.10
CA ALA A 37 9.64 -5.23 -22.38
C ALA A 37 8.17 -5.45 -21.93
N THR A 38 7.77 -4.86 -20.80
CA THR A 38 6.43 -5.02 -20.23
C THR A 38 5.41 -4.11 -20.92
N PHE A 39 5.71 -2.84 -21.07
CA PHE A 39 4.74 -1.82 -21.52
C PHE A 39 4.96 -1.33 -22.95
N GLY A 40 6.11 -1.60 -23.57
CA GLY A 40 6.48 -1.04 -24.87
C GLY A 40 5.60 -1.49 -26.03
N ARG A 41 4.95 -2.64 -25.93
CA ARG A 41 4.05 -3.17 -26.97
C ARG A 41 2.62 -2.63 -26.89
N GLY A 42 2.31 -1.72 -25.95
CA GLY A 42 1.03 -1.07 -25.79
C GLY A 42 -0.06 -1.92 -25.12
N LYS A 43 -0.03 -3.24 -25.29
CA LYS A 43 -0.92 -4.19 -24.60
C LYS A 43 -0.06 -5.04 -23.68
N TRP A 44 -0.18 -4.81 -22.38
CA TRP A 44 0.60 -5.50 -21.37
C TRP A 44 -0.22 -6.51 -20.55
N PHE A 45 -1.55 -6.49 -20.69
CA PHE A 45 -2.45 -7.48 -20.13
C PHE A 45 -3.57 -7.81 -21.11
N ASP A 46 -4.18 -8.95 -20.93
CA ASP A 46 -5.38 -9.38 -21.66
C ASP A 46 -6.34 -10.08 -20.71
N ILE A 47 -7.62 -10.02 -21.04
CA ILE A 47 -8.68 -10.67 -20.26
C ILE A 47 -9.15 -11.87 -21.04
N LYS A 48 -9.14 -13.03 -20.39
CA LYS A 48 -9.70 -14.28 -20.93
C LYS A 48 -10.96 -14.64 -20.17
N ASP A 49 -11.98 -15.01 -20.89
CA ASP A 49 -13.17 -15.62 -20.33
C ASP A 49 -13.03 -17.15 -20.42
N ASP A 50 -12.72 -17.77 -19.30
CA ASP A 50 -12.51 -19.22 -19.22
C ASP A 50 -13.85 -19.98 -19.26
N TYR A 51 -14.95 -19.32 -18.93
CA TYR A 51 -16.30 -19.92 -18.88
C TYR A 51 -17.09 -19.70 -20.18
N MET A 52 -16.62 -18.84 -21.07
CA MET A 52 -17.29 -18.46 -22.33
C MET A 52 -18.73 -17.93 -22.15
N ASP A 53 -19.01 -17.34 -21.00
CA ASP A 53 -20.33 -16.81 -20.66
C ASP A 53 -20.53 -15.37 -21.14
N GLN A 54 -19.46 -14.66 -21.47
CA GLN A 54 -19.49 -13.27 -21.87
C GLN A 54 -19.36 -13.09 -23.38
N SER A 55 -19.97 -12.04 -23.91
CA SER A 55 -19.77 -11.71 -25.34
C SER A 55 -18.36 -11.15 -25.56
N PRO A 56 -17.75 -11.42 -26.72
CA PRO A 56 -16.43 -10.84 -27.05
C PRO A 56 -16.39 -9.31 -26.98
N GLU A 57 -17.52 -8.63 -27.20
CA GLU A 57 -17.65 -7.18 -27.14
C GLU A 57 -17.56 -6.68 -25.70
N ASP A 58 -18.16 -7.39 -24.74
CA ASP A 58 -18.13 -7.04 -23.32
C ASP A 58 -16.71 -7.19 -22.75
N ILE A 59 -15.99 -8.22 -23.15
CA ILE A 59 -14.57 -8.44 -22.76
C ILE A 59 -13.69 -7.28 -23.28
N VAL A 60 -13.89 -6.84 -24.53
CA VAL A 60 -13.14 -5.71 -25.09
C VAL A 60 -13.49 -4.42 -24.35
N MET A 61 -14.76 -4.21 -24.01
CA MET A 61 -15.21 -3.04 -23.25
C MET A 61 -14.60 -3.02 -21.86
N LEU A 62 -14.64 -4.14 -21.14
CA LEU A 62 -14.04 -4.30 -19.80
C LEU A 62 -12.54 -4.03 -19.83
N ARG A 63 -11.83 -4.60 -20.80
CA ARG A 63 -10.40 -4.36 -20.96
C ARG A 63 -10.07 -2.89 -21.19
N ASN A 64 -10.84 -2.21 -22.03
CA ASN A 64 -10.63 -0.80 -22.31
C ASN A 64 -10.87 0.06 -21.06
N HIS A 65 -11.89 -0.24 -20.26
CA HIS A 65 -12.14 0.44 -18.98
C HIS A 65 -11.00 0.25 -18.00
N LEU A 66 -10.52 -1.01 -17.83
CA LEU A 66 -9.37 -1.27 -16.97
C LEU A 66 -8.10 -0.55 -17.44
N GLU A 67 -7.86 -0.51 -18.76
CA GLU A 67 -6.71 0.22 -19.32
C GLU A 67 -6.78 1.72 -19.04
N GLU A 68 -7.97 2.31 -19.15
CA GLU A 68 -8.18 3.72 -18.78
C GLU A 68 -7.95 3.96 -17.30
N ASP A 69 -8.45 3.07 -16.44
CA ASP A 69 -8.27 3.14 -15.00
C ASP A 69 -6.80 3.02 -14.59
N PHE A 70 -6.06 2.08 -15.17
CA PHE A 70 -4.64 1.94 -14.93
C PHE A 70 -3.84 3.16 -15.40
N LYS A 71 -4.23 3.78 -16.51
CA LYS A 71 -3.60 5.04 -16.98
C LYS A 71 -3.89 6.20 -16.03
N LYS A 72 -5.15 6.36 -15.59
CA LYS A 72 -5.54 7.42 -14.65
C LYS A 72 -4.84 7.27 -13.31
N ASN A 73 -4.75 6.04 -12.80
CA ASN A 73 -4.15 5.74 -11.50
C ASN A 73 -2.62 5.57 -11.56
N LYS A 74 -2.01 5.81 -12.73
CA LYS A 74 -0.55 5.77 -12.92
C LYS A 74 0.09 4.44 -12.50
N VAL A 75 -0.61 3.31 -12.72
CA VAL A 75 -0.15 1.97 -12.35
C VAL A 75 1.24 1.68 -12.92
N ARG A 76 1.49 2.08 -14.19
CA ARG A 76 2.82 1.96 -14.81
C ARG A 76 3.93 2.59 -13.98
N LYS A 77 3.68 3.77 -13.41
CA LYS A 77 4.67 4.43 -12.53
C LYS A 77 4.91 3.62 -11.25
N GLY A 78 3.85 3.12 -10.63
CA GLY A 78 3.96 2.25 -9.46
C GLY A 78 4.79 0.99 -9.74
N VAL A 79 4.55 0.33 -10.88
CA VAL A 79 5.34 -0.84 -11.30
C VAL A 79 6.81 -0.46 -11.51
N ALA A 80 7.11 0.67 -12.17
CA ALA A 80 8.50 1.12 -12.36
C ALA A 80 9.22 1.36 -11.03
N GLU A 81 8.54 1.95 -10.04
CA GLU A 81 9.08 2.15 -8.70
C GLU A 81 9.33 0.80 -7.98
N CYS A 82 8.43 -0.18 -8.13
CA CYS A 82 8.64 -1.53 -7.62
C CYS A 82 9.84 -2.23 -8.28
N LEU A 83 10.02 -2.07 -9.59
CA LEU A 83 11.17 -2.60 -10.31
C LEU A 83 12.50 -1.98 -9.84
N ILE A 84 12.50 -0.67 -9.56
CA ILE A 84 13.67 0.00 -8.98
C ILE A 84 13.97 -0.58 -7.58
N ASN A 85 12.96 -0.76 -6.75
CA ASN A 85 13.12 -1.38 -5.43
C ASN A 85 13.65 -2.81 -5.55
N ALA A 86 13.13 -3.59 -6.49
CA ALA A 86 13.61 -4.94 -6.76
C ALA A 86 15.08 -4.95 -7.22
N ALA A 87 15.47 -4.06 -8.12
CA ALA A 87 16.85 -3.96 -8.61
C ALA A 87 17.85 -3.52 -7.53
N VAL A 88 17.42 -2.68 -6.57
CA VAL A 88 18.28 -2.14 -5.52
C VAL A 88 18.35 -3.07 -4.30
N PHE A 89 17.20 -3.61 -3.88
CA PHE A 89 17.09 -4.40 -2.63
C PHE A 89 16.96 -5.92 -2.87
N GLY A 90 16.81 -6.33 -4.13
CA GLY A 90 16.63 -7.73 -4.50
C GLY A 90 15.18 -8.21 -4.49
N THR A 91 14.24 -7.41 -3.95
CA THR A 91 12.81 -7.75 -3.90
C THR A 91 11.97 -6.51 -4.14
N GLY A 92 11.00 -6.62 -5.03
CA GLY A 92 9.97 -5.61 -5.25
C GLY A 92 8.69 -6.00 -4.52
N ILE A 93 8.10 -5.05 -3.80
CA ILE A 93 6.87 -5.25 -3.04
C ILE A 93 5.88 -4.17 -3.42
N ALA A 94 4.64 -4.55 -3.65
CA ALA A 94 3.54 -3.65 -3.96
C ALA A 94 2.32 -3.97 -3.11
N GLU A 95 1.65 -2.95 -2.62
CA GLU A 95 0.34 -3.02 -2.00
C GLU A 95 -0.71 -2.55 -3.01
N ILE A 96 -1.78 -3.32 -3.19
CA ILE A 96 -2.93 -2.97 -4.02
C ILE A 96 -3.98 -2.36 -3.10
N VAL A 97 -4.28 -1.08 -3.30
CA VAL A 97 -5.21 -0.34 -2.45
C VAL A 97 -6.42 0.09 -3.27
N LEU A 98 -7.61 -0.12 -2.69
CA LEU A 98 -8.86 0.44 -3.21
C LEU A 98 -9.09 1.78 -2.52
N GLU A 99 -9.15 2.85 -3.29
CA GLU A 99 -9.46 4.19 -2.80
C GLU A 99 -10.74 4.71 -3.45
N GLU A 100 -11.59 5.36 -2.67
CA GLU A 100 -12.76 6.06 -3.19
C GLU A 100 -12.39 7.50 -3.48
N GLU A 101 -12.46 7.88 -4.75
CA GLU A 101 -12.21 9.24 -5.20
C GLU A 101 -13.53 9.90 -5.64
N LYS A 102 -13.71 11.17 -5.28
CA LYS A 102 -14.82 11.97 -5.78
C LYS A 102 -14.43 12.62 -7.09
N GLU A 103 -14.97 12.14 -8.20
CA GLU A 103 -14.80 12.74 -9.51
C GLU A 103 -15.83 13.84 -9.71
N MET A 104 -15.37 15.07 -9.94
CA MET A 104 -16.21 16.21 -10.24
C MET A 104 -16.28 16.40 -11.75
N ALA A 105 -17.45 16.18 -12.32
CA ALA A 105 -17.71 16.44 -13.75
C ALA A 105 -18.68 17.61 -13.91
N PRO A 106 -18.49 18.50 -14.89
CA PRO A 106 -19.45 19.56 -15.17
C PRO A 106 -20.77 18.94 -15.62
N ALA A 107 -21.86 19.29 -14.94
CA ALA A 107 -23.20 18.97 -15.40
C ALA A 107 -23.56 19.90 -16.56
N THR A 108 -23.69 19.35 -17.77
CA THR A 108 -24.03 20.11 -18.98
C THR A 108 -25.45 19.81 -19.41
N GLN A 109 -26.24 20.84 -19.75
CA GLN A 109 -27.52 20.69 -20.44
C GLN A 109 -27.43 21.25 -21.85
N PRO A 110 -28.05 20.59 -22.82
CA PRO A 110 -28.18 21.13 -24.16
C PRO A 110 -29.15 22.33 -24.15
N VAL A 111 -28.67 23.48 -24.57
CA VAL A 111 -29.48 24.68 -24.75
C VAL A 111 -30.01 24.72 -26.21
N MET A 112 -31.19 25.37 -26.41
CA MET A 112 -31.74 25.59 -27.73
C MET A 112 -30.71 26.32 -28.61
N GLY A 113 -30.04 25.59 -29.51
CA GLY A 113 -28.95 26.09 -30.36
C GLY A 113 -27.78 25.11 -30.48
N GLY A 114 -27.80 23.98 -29.78
CA GLY A 114 -26.77 22.91 -29.84
C GLY A 114 -25.52 23.16 -29.03
N GLU A 115 -25.46 24.25 -28.26
CA GLU A 115 -24.37 24.49 -27.31
C GLU A 115 -24.67 23.84 -25.98
N LEU A 116 -23.62 23.24 -25.33
CA LEU A 116 -23.69 22.65 -24.00
C LEU A 116 -23.37 23.72 -22.95
N GLN A 117 -24.33 24.07 -22.10
CA GLN A 117 -24.13 25.01 -21.01
C GLN A 117 -23.90 24.24 -19.71
N ALA A 118 -22.83 24.59 -18.97
CA ALA A 118 -22.57 24.03 -17.66
C ALA A 118 -23.55 24.63 -16.62
N ILE A 119 -24.32 23.76 -15.95
CA ILE A 119 -25.37 24.19 -15.00
C ILE A 119 -24.91 23.92 -13.55
N GLY A 120 -23.96 23.03 -13.37
CA GLY A 120 -23.50 22.63 -12.03
C GLY A 120 -22.34 21.65 -12.10
N VAL A 121 -22.05 21.04 -10.97
CA VAL A 121 -21.03 20.00 -10.85
C VAL A 121 -21.72 18.72 -10.42
N ASN A 122 -21.56 17.66 -11.20
CA ASN A 122 -21.94 16.31 -10.79
C ASN A 122 -20.76 15.71 -10.02
N VAL A 123 -20.99 15.31 -8.78
CA VAL A 123 -20.04 14.54 -7.99
C VAL A 123 -20.39 13.07 -8.15
N ARG A 124 -19.43 12.29 -8.61
CA ARG A 124 -19.56 10.83 -8.71
C ARG A 124 -18.51 10.19 -7.83
N ASP A 125 -18.93 9.29 -6.98
CA ASP A 125 -18.01 8.45 -6.23
C ASP A 125 -17.46 7.36 -7.17
N ARG A 126 -16.14 7.27 -7.22
CA ARG A 126 -15.43 6.32 -8.06
C ARG A 126 -14.45 5.53 -7.22
N THR A 127 -14.56 4.21 -7.27
CA THR A 127 -13.57 3.32 -6.68
C THR A 127 -12.40 3.17 -7.65
N CYS A 128 -11.21 3.49 -7.18
CA CYS A 128 -9.96 3.44 -7.94
C CYS A 128 -9.03 2.40 -7.35
N VAL A 129 -8.42 1.59 -8.22
CA VAL A 129 -7.35 0.66 -7.81
C VAL A 129 -6.01 1.38 -7.94
N LYS A 130 -5.29 1.52 -6.83
CA LYS A 130 -3.94 2.09 -6.80
C LYS A 130 -2.92 1.04 -6.43
N LEU A 131 -1.78 1.09 -7.10
CA LEU A 131 -0.63 0.26 -6.77
C LEU A 131 0.37 1.13 -6.02
N LYS A 132 0.59 0.83 -4.74
CA LYS A 132 1.54 1.52 -3.87
C LYS A 132 2.82 0.67 -3.76
N PRO A 133 3.97 1.17 -4.22
CA PRO A 133 5.25 0.50 -4.01
C PRO A 133 5.61 0.56 -2.52
N VAL A 134 5.96 -0.59 -1.95
CA VAL A 134 6.38 -0.73 -0.56
C VAL A 134 7.89 -0.93 -0.52
N MET A 135 8.58 -0.16 0.30
CA MET A 135 10.01 -0.40 0.54
C MET A 135 10.18 -1.67 1.38
N PRO A 136 11.14 -2.55 1.07
CA PRO A 136 11.35 -3.79 1.83
C PRO A 136 11.58 -3.60 3.33
N GLN A 137 12.13 -2.46 3.73
CA GLN A 137 12.32 -2.10 5.15
C GLN A 137 11.00 -1.83 5.90
N ASN A 138 9.93 -1.52 5.16
CA ASN A 138 8.59 -1.23 5.70
C ASN A 138 7.65 -2.43 5.54
N PHE A 139 8.17 -3.57 5.14
CA PHE A 139 7.42 -4.80 4.97
C PHE A 139 7.85 -5.84 5.97
N LEU A 140 6.90 -6.38 6.70
CA LEU A 140 7.11 -7.41 7.71
C LEU A 140 6.38 -8.67 7.28
N ILE A 141 7.06 -9.78 7.33
CA ILE A 141 6.50 -11.11 7.04
C ILE A 141 7.06 -12.12 8.03
N ASP A 142 6.35 -13.20 8.25
CA ASP A 142 6.82 -14.31 9.06
C ASP A 142 8.16 -14.84 8.51
N PRO A 143 9.23 -14.89 9.33
CA PRO A 143 10.55 -15.32 8.88
C PRO A 143 10.62 -16.80 8.43
N VAL A 144 9.61 -17.61 8.76
CA VAL A 144 9.52 -19.01 8.35
C VAL A 144 8.82 -19.17 7.00
N ALA A 145 8.08 -18.16 6.56
CA ALA A 145 7.33 -18.23 5.32
C ALA A 145 8.24 -18.03 4.09
N THR A 146 7.98 -18.79 3.05
CA THR A 146 8.63 -18.64 1.74
C THR A 146 7.88 -17.66 0.85
N ASP A 147 6.56 -17.60 0.98
CA ASP A 147 5.67 -16.79 0.16
C ASP A 147 4.65 -16.05 1.04
N ILE A 148 4.06 -14.98 0.50
CA ILE A 148 3.04 -14.19 1.21
C ILE A 148 1.82 -15.06 1.55
N ASP A 149 1.44 -15.96 0.67
CA ASP A 149 0.24 -16.80 0.83
C ASP A 149 0.46 -17.90 1.88
N SER A 150 1.69 -18.40 2.02
CA SER A 150 2.05 -19.41 3.01
C SER A 150 2.32 -18.85 4.40
N ALA A 151 2.50 -17.53 4.52
CA ALA A 151 2.75 -16.86 5.78
C ALA A 151 1.49 -16.83 6.67
N LEU A 152 1.66 -16.83 7.99
CA LEU A 152 0.56 -16.54 8.91
C LEU A 152 -0.03 -15.17 8.67
N GLY A 153 0.79 -14.21 8.29
CA GLY A 153 0.38 -12.87 7.91
C GLY A 153 1.57 -12.05 7.43
N CYS A 154 1.23 -10.91 6.85
CA CYS A 154 2.21 -9.89 6.49
C CYS A 154 1.72 -8.51 6.98
N ALA A 155 2.65 -7.60 7.20
CA ALA A 155 2.32 -6.25 7.59
C ALA A 155 3.08 -5.23 6.74
N VAL A 156 2.44 -4.09 6.52
CA VAL A 156 3.00 -2.95 5.81
C VAL A 156 2.98 -1.75 6.74
N ASP A 157 4.15 -1.16 6.95
CA ASP A 157 4.31 0.08 7.70
C ASP A 157 4.23 1.28 6.74
N GLU A 158 3.37 2.23 7.06
CA GLU A 158 3.20 3.47 6.31
C GLU A 158 3.25 4.65 7.28
N PHE A 159 3.95 5.71 6.90
CA PHE A 159 3.97 6.97 7.65
C PHE A 159 3.01 7.95 7.00
N VAL A 160 1.98 8.35 7.73
CA VAL A 160 0.96 9.29 7.28
C VAL A 160 0.90 10.51 8.21
N SER A 161 0.33 11.61 7.73
CA SER A 161 0.08 12.75 8.61
C SER A 161 -1.08 12.46 9.56
N SER A 162 -1.05 12.99 10.78
CA SER A 162 -2.15 12.89 11.76
C SER A 162 -3.47 13.36 11.15
N HIS A 163 -3.45 14.46 10.40
CA HIS A 163 -4.64 14.97 9.71
C HIS A 163 -5.28 13.95 8.74
N SER A 164 -4.46 13.14 8.04
CA SER A 164 -5.00 12.10 7.14
C SER A 164 -5.70 10.98 7.92
N VAL A 165 -5.22 10.67 9.13
CA VAL A 165 -5.85 9.68 9.99
C VAL A 165 -7.16 10.24 10.57
N GLU A 166 -7.16 11.49 11.04
CA GLU A 166 -8.35 12.18 11.51
C GLU A 166 -9.46 12.23 10.45
N MET A 167 -9.12 12.53 9.18
CA MET A 167 -10.08 12.48 8.08
C MET A 167 -10.69 11.09 7.89
N LEU A 168 -9.90 10.03 8.07
CA LEU A 168 -10.39 8.65 7.96
C LEU A 168 -11.24 8.25 9.18
N GLN A 169 -10.97 8.82 10.36
CA GLN A 169 -11.81 8.70 11.55
C GLN A 169 -13.15 9.43 11.36
N GLU A 170 -13.13 10.68 10.88
CA GLU A 170 -14.35 11.44 10.57
C GLU A 170 -15.23 10.76 9.50
N SER A 171 -14.62 10.08 8.54
CA SER A 171 -15.35 9.31 7.51
C SER A 171 -15.86 7.96 8.00
N GLY A 172 -15.54 7.54 9.24
CA GLY A 172 -15.95 6.26 9.81
C GLY A 172 -15.20 5.04 9.25
N VAL A 173 -14.08 5.24 8.55
CA VAL A 173 -13.20 4.15 8.07
C VAL A 173 -12.33 3.64 9.21
N TYR A 174 -11.86 4.54 10.07
CA TYR A 174 -11.11 4.25 11.28
C TYR A 174 -11.92 4.62 12.51
N ARG A 175 -11.59 4.00 13.63
CA ARG A 175 -12.18 4.30 14.94
C ARG A 175 -11.82 5.73 15.37
N ASP A 176 -12.74 6.38 16.02
CA ASP A 176 -12.50 7.68 16.66
C ASP A 176 -11.79 7.45 18.01
N VAL A 177 -10.48 7.34 17.98
CA VAL A 177 -9.62 7.12 19.15
C VAL A 177 -8.51 8.15 19.15
N ASP A 178 -8.15 8.65 20.34
CA ASP A 178 -7.05 9.60 20.51
C ASP A 178 -5.69 8.93 20.20
N ILE A 179 -5.08 9.33 19.09
CA ILE A 179 -3.79 8.82 18.62
C ILE A 179 -2.62 9.40 19.41
N ALA A 180 -2.80 10.59 20.02
CA ALA A 180 -1.75 11.27 20.77
C ALA A 180 -1.37 10.51 22.07
N SER A 181 -2.23 9.60 22.52
CA SER A 181 -1.95 8.78 23.72
C SER A 181 -0.90 7.68 23.47
N ALA A 182 -0.67 7.29 22.22
CA ALA A 182 0.37 6.33 21.88
C ALA A 182 1.68 7.06 21.59
N THR A 183 2.61 7.02 22.54
CA THR A 183 3.98 7.48 22.28
C THR A 183 4.58 6.61 21.18
N PRO A 184 5.06 7.22 20.08
CA PRO A 184 5.70 6.45 19.03
C PRO A 184 6.94 5.76 19.62
N ASP A 185 6.95 4.44 19.59
CA ASP A 185 8.11 3.64 19.96
C ASP A 185 9.09 3.65 18.77
N PHE A 186 9.71 4.80 18.56
CA PHE A 186 10.72 4.98 17.53
C PHE A 186 12.09 4.78 18.15
N ASP A 187 12.62 3.57 18.10
CA ASP A 187 14.05 3.27 18.24
C ASP A 187 14.86 3.77 17.02
N ILE A 188 14.39 4.79 16.32
CA ILE A 188 15.17 5.47 15.29
C ILE A 188 15.95 6.55 16.01
N GLU A 189 17.28 6.36 16.12
CA GLU A 189 18.17 7.46 16.53
C GLU A 189 17.82 8.69 15.68
N PRO A 190 17.33 9.78 16.29
CA PRO A 190 16.94 10.96 15.54
C PRO A 190 18.17 11.54 14.89
N ASP A 191 18.27 11.44 13.57
CA ASP A 191 19.20 12.26 12.79
C ASP A 191 18.78 13.71 13.05
N GLN A 192 19.64 14.47 13.73
CA GLN A 192 19.32 15.74 14.40
C GLN A 192 18.71 16.82 13.49
N ASP A 193 18.67 16.62 12.18
CA ASP A 193 18.11 17.57 11.21
C ASP A 193 16.64 17.26 10.81
N LEU A 194 16.04 16.14 11.23
CA LEU A 194 14.69 15.72 10.83
C LEU A 194 13.60 16.02 11.87
N THR A 195 13.97 16.44 13.08
CA THR A 195 13.07 16.56 14.25
C THR A 195 11.90 17.52 14.09
N ARG A 196 11.90 18.40 13.10
CA ARG A 196 10.82 19.39 12.92
C ARG A 196 9.66 18.92 12.03
N TYR A 197 9.84 17.80 11.28
CA TYR A 197 8.84 17.23 10.38
C TYR A 197 8.20 15.95 10.92
N ASP A 198 8.68 15.40 12.03
CA ASP A 198 8.24 14.11 12.55
C ASP A 198 7.14 14.20 13.61
N GLU A 199 6.91 15.38 14.20
CA GLU A 199 5.92 15.56 15.27
C GLU A 199 4.46 15.33 14.81
N ASP A 200 4.18 15.45 13.49
CA ASP A 200 2.84 15.29 12.92
C ASP A 200 2.66 13.95 12.16
N LYS A 201 3.63 13.03 12.26
CA LYS A 201 3.55 11.75 11.54
C LYS A 201 3.11 10.63 12.45
N VAL A 202 2.14 9.88 11.98
CA VAL A 202 1.64 8.64 12.60
C VAL A 202 2.16 7.45 11.80
N ARG A 203 2.75 6.48 12.48
CA ARG A 203 3.09 5.20 11.89
C ARG A 203 1.86 4.31 11.89
N LEU A 204 1.38 3.95 10.71
CA LEU A 204 0.32 2.97 10.53
C LEU A 204 0.93 1.62 10.18
N THR A 205 0.65 0.60 10.97
CA THR A 205 0.96 -0.79 10.66
C THR A 205 -0.32 -1.46 10.19
N LYS A 206 -0.37 -1.81 8.90
CA LYS A 206 -1.48 -2.54 8.29
C LYS A 206 -1.12 -4.02 8.25
N TYR A 207 -1.82 -4.84 9.01
CA TYR A 207 -1.63 -6.28 9.05
C TYR A 207 -2.70 -6.98 8.19
N TYR A 208 -2.25 -7.92 7.38
CA TYR A 208 -3.07 -8.81 6.55
C TYR A 208 -2.71 -10.24 6.89
N GLY A 209 -3.65 -11.01 7.44
CA GLY A 209 -3.36 -12.39 7.79
C GLY A 209 -4.34 -13.00 8.78
N LEU A 210 -3.96 -14.17 9.26
CA LEU A 210 -4.75 -14.97 10.17
C LEU A 210 -4.78 -14.37 11.57
N VAL A 211 -5.98 -14.13 12.09
CA VAL A 211 -6.24 -13.64 13.46
C VAL A 211 -7.22 -14.59 14.14
N PRO A 212 -7.05 -14.91 15.43
CA PRO A 212 -8.02 -15.68 16.17
C PRO A 212 -9.39 -15.00 16.16
N ARG A 213 -10.44 -15.72 15.78
CA ARG A 213 -11.79 -15.19 15.62
C ARG A 213 -12.33 -14.49 16.88
N HIS A 214 -12.07 -15.05 18.05
CA HIS A 214 -12.52 -14.47 19.32
C HIS A 214 -11.93 -13.08 19.61
N LEU A 215 -10.68 -12.82 19.18
CA LEU A 215 -10.03 -11.51 19.32
C LEU A 215 -10.64 -10.52 18.33
N LEU A 216 -10.89 -10.96 17.10
CA LEU A 216 -11.53 -10.13 16.09
C LEU A 216 -12.95 -9.74 16.51
N GLU A 217 -13.76 -10.70 17.01
CA GLU A 217 -15.12 -10.43 17.50
C GLU A 217 -15.12 -9.51 18.73
N LYS A 218 -14.13 -9.64 19.63
CA LYS A 218 -13.96 -8.72 20.75
C LYS A 218 -13.66 -7.32 20.25
N ALA A 219 -12.70 -7.20 19.35
CA ALA A 219 -12.34 -5.93 18.74
C ALA A 219 -13.51 -5.29 18.00
N MET A 220 -14.34 -6.04 17.25
CA MET A 220 -15.52 -5.51 16.57
C MET A 220 -16.65 -5.09 17.52
N LYS A 221 -16.78 -5.74 18.68
CA LYS A 221 -17.79 -5.35 19.69
C LYS A 221 -17.39 -4.09 20.46
N ASP A 222 -16.10 -3.87 20.66
CA ASP A 222 -15.58 -2.65 21.28
C ASP A 222 -15.79 -1.43 20.36
N ASP A 223 -16.03 -1.64 19.05
CA ASP A 223 -16.47 -0.58 18.12
C ASP A 223 -17.91 -0.10 18.39
N GLU A 224 -18.77 -0.95 18.95
CA GLU A 224 -20.16 -0.59 19.29
C GLU A 224 -20.29 0.04 20.68
N ALA A 225 -19.24 0.01 21.49
CA ALA A 225 -19.18 0.58 22.82
C ALA A 225 -18.38 1.90 22.80
N GLU A 226 -18.99 3.00 23.24
CA GLU A 226 -18.39 4.35 23.27
C GLU A 226 -17.13 4.50 24.15
N ASP A 227 -16.70 3.45 24.88
CA ASP A 227 -15.49 3.43 25.70
C ASP A 227 -14.52 2.37 25.16
N ALA A 228 -13.62 2.75 24.26
CA ALA A 228 -12.57 1.89 23.75
C ALA A 228 -11.49 1.64 24.82
N GLU A 229 -11.62 0.55 25.56
CA GLU A 229 -10.52 0.04 26.39
C GLU A 229 -9.39 -0.52 25.49
N VAL A 230 -8.15 -0.23 25.86
CA VAL A 230 -6.95 -0.81 25.25
C VAL A 230 -7.09 -2.34 25.26
N VAL A 231 -7.11 -2.95 24.08
CA VAL A 231 -7.21 -4.42 23.97
C VAL A 231 -5.93 -5.03 24.48
N ASP A 232 -5.98 -5.61 25.67
CA ASP A 232 -4.86 -6.32 26.28
C ASP A 232 -4.76 -7.71 25.64
N PHE A 233 -3.70 -7.93 24.85
CA PHE A 233 -3.48 -9.20 24.13
C PHE A 233 -3.06 -10.36 25.04
N GLU A 234 -2.80 -10.11 26.33
CA GLU A 234 -2.39 -11.14 27.29
C GLU A 234 -3.50 -12.16 27.64
N ASP A 235 -4.78 -11.85 27.34
CA ASP A 235 -5.90 -12.76 27.61
C ASP A 235 -6.15 -13.82 26.51
N ALA A 236 -5.29 -13.87 25.49
CA ALA A 236 -5.43 -14.79 24.35
C ALA A 236 -5.30 -16.28 24.69
N ASP A 237 -4.69 -16.62 25.83
CA ASP A 237 -4.35 -18.00 26.22
C ASP A 237 -5.52 -18.81 26.80
N LYS A 238 -6.75 -18.30 26.87
CA LYS A 238 -7.79 -18.92 27.68
C LYS A 238 -8.97 -19.55 26.94
N LYS A 239 -9.03 -19.58 25.62
CA LYS A 239 -10.12 -20.28 24.91
C LYS A 239 -9.62 -21.22 23.82
N ASP A 240 -9.98 -22.49 24.03
CA ASP A 240 -9.67 -23.67 23.22
C ASP A 240 -10.39 -23.70 21.82
N ASP A 241 -10.97 -22.60 21.39
CA ASP A 241 -11.72 -22.49 20.14
C ASP A 241 -11.00 -21.52 19.17
N SER A 242 -9.73 -21.86 18.87
CA SER A 242 -8.86 -21.08 18.00
C SER A 242 -9.16 -21.29 16.51
N PHE A 243 -10.35 -20.87 16.10
CA PHE A 243 -10.65 -20.73 14.68
C PHE A 243 -10.01 -19.44 14.20
N TYR A 244 -9.08 -19.55 13.25
CA TYR A 244 -8.41 -18.40 12.64
C TYR A 244 -9.18 -17.94 11.42
N VAL A 245 -9.27 -16.62 11.25
CA VAL A 245 -9.94 -15.97 10.13
C VAL A 245 -8.96 -14.97 9.49
N GLU A 246 -8.95 -14.89 8.18
CA GLU A 246 -8.21 -13.84 7.47
C GLU A 246 -8.83 -12.47 7.80
N ALA A 247 -8.01 -11.58 8.32
CA ALA A 247 -8.43 -10.27 8.80
C ALA A 247 -7.49 -9.15 8.32
N VAL A 248 -8.04 -7.95 8.30
CA VAL A 248 -7.30 -6.70 8.08
C VAL A 248 -7.33 -5.92 9.37
N VAL A 249 -6.15 -5.69 9.93
CA VAL A 249 -5.98 -4.94 11.19
C VAL A 249 -5.06 -3.75 10.93
N VAL A 250 -5.49 -2.57 11.39
CA VAL A 250 -4.70 -1.33 11.29
C VAL A 250 -4.43 -0.79 12.68
N ILE A 251 -3.15 -0.60 12.99
CA ILE A 251 -2.67 -0.14 14.29
C ILE A 251 -1.88 1.14 14.10
N ALA A 252 -2.15 2.15 14.91
CA ALA A 252 -1.38 3.38 14.95
C ALA A 252 -0.31 3.31 16.05
N ASN A 253 0.91 3.77 15.73
CA ASN A 253 2.04 3.91 16.65
C ASN A 253 2.33 2.66 17.50
N GLY A 254 2.01 1.47 16.97
CA GLY A 254 2.26 0.19 17.64
C GLY A 254 1.34 -0.16 18.82
N GLY A 255 0.35 0.69 19.17
CA GLY A 255 -0.48 0.46 20.34
C GLY A 255 -1.97 0.76 20.18
N VAL A 256 -2.36 1.64 19.27
CA VAL A 256 -3.76 2.06 19.11
C VAL A 256 -4.40 1.33 17.93
N LEU A 257 -5.44 0.54 18.20
CA LEU A 257 -6.20 -0.18 17.19
C LEU A 257 -7.16 0.79 16.49
N LEU A 258 -6.94 1.03 15.20
CA LEU A 258 -7.77 1.89 14.37
C LEU A 258 -8.84 1.12 13.57
N LYS A 259 -8.55 -0.10 13.18
CA LYS A 259 -9.46 -0.93 12.38
C LYS A 259 -9.19 -2.41 12.60
N ALA A 260 -10.24 -3.19 12.76
CA ALA A 260 -10.17 -4.65 12.77
C ALA A 260 -11.41 -5.19 12.06
N THR A 261 -11.23 -5.80 10.90
CA THR A 261 -12.33 -6.33 10.09
C THR A 261 -11.90 -7.65 9.46
N GLU A 262 -12.87 -8.53 9.19
CA GLU A 262 -12.61 -9.67 8.31
C GLU A 262 -12.10 -9.18 6.94
N ASN A 263 -11.27 -9.97 6.28
CA ASN A 263 -10.72 -9.61 5.00
C ASN A 263 -11.85 -9.39 3.96
N PRO A 264 -12.04 -8.16 3.46
CA PRO A 264 -13.12 -7.85 2.53
C PRO A 264 -12.82 -8.27 1.09
N TYR A 265 -11.59 -8.71 0.79
CA TYR A 265 -11.19 -9.06 -0.56
C TYR A 265 -11.76 -10.41 -0.98
N MET A 266 -12.10 -10.51 -2.27
CA MET A 266 -12.61 -11.73 -2.86
C MET A 266 -11.62 -12.88 -2.64
N MET A 267 -12.11 -14.06 -2.29
CA MET A 267 -11.31 -15.25 -1.95
C MET A 267 -10.36 -15.07 -0.76
N GLN A 268 -10.51 -14.00 0.03
CA GLN A 268 -9.66 -13.67 1.17
C GLN A 268 -8.18 -13.46 0.78
N ASP A 269 -7.92 -13.07 -0.48
CA ASP A 269 -6.59 -12.78 -0.96
C ASP A 269 -5.99 -11.58 -0.22
N ARG A 270 -4.67 -11.63 0.01
CA ARG A 270 -3.92 -10.52 0.61
C ARG A 270 -3.57 -9.50 -0.46
N PRO A 271 -3.83 -8.20 -0.24
CA PRO A 271 -3.59 -7.17 -1.25
C PRO A 271 -2.12 -6.77 -1.38
N VAL A 272 -1.21 -7.67 -1.12
CA VAL A 272 0.23 -7.45 -1.20
C VAL A 272 0.84 -8.46 -2.15
N VAL A 273 1.67 -7.97 -3.06
CA VAL A 273 2.41 -8.80 -4.02
C VAL A 273 3.90 -8.55 -3.84
N ALA A 274 4.67 -9.62 -3.69
CA ALA A 274 6.13 -9.55 -3.67
C ALA A 274 6.71 -10.40 -4.79
N PHE A 275 7.79 -9.91 -5.39
CA PHE A 275 8.53 -10.64 -6.42
C PHE A 275 10.03 -10.43 -6.24
N PRO A 276 10.84 -11.49 -6.36
CA PRO A 276 12.29 -11.38 -6.32
C PRO A 276 12.82 -10.84 -7.67
N TRP A 277 13.94 -10.09 -7.60
CA TRP A 277 14.65 -9.63 -8.81
C TRP A 277 15.28 -10.80 -9.57
N ASP A 278 15.83 -11.73 -8.82
CA ASP A 278 16.44 -12.95 -9.36
C ASP A 278 16.02 -14.16 -8.52
N VAL A 279 15.61 -15.22 -9.18
CA VAL A 279 15.29 -16.48 -8.50
C VAL A 279 16.55 -17.29 -8.42
N VAL A 280 17.21 -17.28 -7.26
CA VAL A 280 18.32 -18.19 -7.00
C VAL A 280 17.74 -19.58 -6.74
N PRO A 281 17.98 -20.56 -7.63
CA PRO A 281 17.52 -21.91 -7.38
C PRO A 281 18.21 -22.46 -6.13
N SER A 282 17.41 -22.87 -5.16
CA SER A 282 17.85 -23.50 -3.91
C SER A 282 18.45 -24.89 -4.12
#